data_ac22ceee43156650aa9ce0f6d48942ee
#
_entry.id   ac22ceee43156650aa9ce0f6d48942ee
#
_cell.length_a   1.000
_cell.length_b   1.000
_cell.length_c   1.000
_cell.angle_alpha   90.00
_cell.angle_beta   90.00
_cell.angle_gamma   90.00
#
_symmetry.space_group_name_H-M   'P 1'
#
loop_
_entity.id
_entity.type
_entity.pdbx_description
1 polymer ?
#
loop_
_entity_poly.entity_id
_entity_poly.type
_entity_poly.pdbx_seq_one_letter_code
_entity_poly.pdbx_strand_id
1 'polypeptide(L)'
;SYGILTYQDDVLLTTMAIAGYTWLDADKFRKAMGKKIPSEMKKQRETFIKGAEKNGLTQKKAEALFDLIAPFAGYGFNKAHAACYATIAFRTAYLKAHYSVEFMTAVLTAESRSTTGPTKNEKIALAVAECKRLNIDVLPPDINASESEFTIEDNTKIRFGLSAIKNVGEAAIDSI
;
A
#
# COMPACT_ATOMS: atom_id res chain seq x y z
N SER A 1 8.71 8.43 18.40
CA SER A 1 7.36 7.78 18.34
C SER A 1 6.26 8.61 19.02
N TYR A 2 6.62 9.70 19.71
CA TYR A 2 5.67 10.52 20.51
C TYR A 2 4.84 9.68 21.52
N GLY A 3 5.40 8.57 22.01
CA GLY A 3 4.72 7.67 22.93
C GLY A 3 3.78 6.63 22.30
N ILE A 4 3.72 6.58 20.97
CA ILE A 4 2.87 5.62 20.24
C ILE A 4 3.76 4.64 19.48
N LEU A 5 3.48 3.35 19.60
CA LEU A 5 4.13 2.29 18.83
C LEU A 5 3.24 1.95 17.63
N THR A 6 3.68 2.31 16.42
CA THR A 6 2.96 2.04 15.18
C THR A 6 3.71 1.05 14.29
N TYR A 7 5.02 1.23 14.21
CA TYR A 7 5.88 0.46 13.30
C TYR A 7 6.80 -0.50 14.05
N GLN A 8 7.24 -1.52 13.35
CA GLN A 8 8.24 -2.46 13.87
C GLN A 8 9.51 -1.73 14.31
N ASP A 9 9.93 -0.70 13.59
CA ASP A 9 11.10 0.12 13.93
C ASP A 9 10.91 0.87 15.26
N ASP A 10 9.69 1.31 15.58
CA ASP A 10 9.40 2.00 16.84
C ASP A 10 9.62 1.04 18.04
N VAL A 11 9.28 -0.25 17.88
CA VAL A 11 9.54 -1.27 18.89
C VAL A 11 11.05 -1.44 19.11
N LEU A 12 11.84 -1.55 18.02
CA LEU A 12 13.30 -1.68 18.13
C LEU A 12 13.91 -0.48 18.83
N LEU A 13 13.56 0.73 18.39
CA LEU A 13 14.05 1.97 19.00
C LEU A 13 13.65 2.10 20.47
N THR A 14 12.46 1.65 20.83
CA THR A 14 11.97 1.65 22.21
C THR A 14 12.76 0.67 23.07
N THR A 15 13.05 -0.54 22.59
CA THR A 15 13.87 -1.51 23.34
C THR A 15 15.30 -1.00 23.55
N MET A 16 15.86 -0.31 22.55
CA MET A 16 17.20 0.31 22.67
C MET A 16 17.20 1.45 23.68
N ALA A 17 16.24 2.36 23.58
CA ALA A 17 16.17 3.56 24.43
C ALA A 17 15.85 3.22 25.89
N ILE A 18 14.96 2.25 26.14
CA ILE A 18 14.44 1.94 27.47
C ILE A 18 15.21 0.81 28.14
N ALA A 19 15.46 -0.27 27.41
CA ALA A 19 16.13 -1.45 27.99
C ALA A 19 17.64 -1.51 27.66
N GLY A 20 18.18 -0.52 26.93
CA GLY A 20 19.61 -0.44 26.61
C GLY A 20 20.07 -1.53 25.63
N TYR A 21 19.18 -2.01 24.77
CA TYR A 21 19.54 -3.00 23.75
C TYR A 21 20.52 -2.40 22.75
N THR A 22 21.47 -3.21 22.30
CA THR A 22 22.24 -2.92 21.08
C THR A 22 21.37 -3.17 19.83
N TRP A 23 21.79 -2.70 18.67
CA TRP A 23 21.14 -3.04 17.41
C TRP A 23 21.02 -4.56 17.18
N LEU A 24 22.07 -5.29 17.55
CA LEU A 24 22.07 -6.75 17.44
C LEU A 24 21.05 -7.41 18.37
N ASP A 25 20.91 -6.90 19.60
CA ASP A 25 19.93 -7.42 20.56
C ASP A 25 18.50 -7.08 20.14
N ALA A 26 18.30 -5.86 19.66
CA ALA A 26 17.00 -5.43 19.10
C ALA A 26 16.59 -6.28 17.89
N ASP A 27 17.52 -6.61 16.98
CA ASP A 27 17.23 -7.49 15.84
C ASP A 27 16.95 -8.94 16.29
N LYS A 28 17.67 -9.46 17.28
CA LYS A 28 17.36 -10.77 17.89
C LYS A 28 15.97 -10.76 18.50
N PHE A 29 15.62 -9.70 19.23
CA PHE A 29 14.29 -9.50 19.79
C PHE A 29 13.22 -9.51 18.69
N ARG A 30 13.40 -8.73 17.64
CA ARG A 30 12.52 -8.72 16.47
C ARG A 30 12.31 -10.11 15.85
N LYS A 31 13.40 -10.88 15.69
CA LYS A 31 13.36 -12.25 15.16
C LYS A 31 12.62 -13.21 16.09
N ALA A 32 12.86 -13.11 17.40
CA ALA A 32 12.15 -13.92 18.41
C ALA A 32 10.65 -13.64 18.40
N MET A 33 10.31 -12.35 18.29
CA MET A 33 8.94 -11.90 18.15
C MET A 33 8.26 -12.48 16.90
N GLY A 34 8.88 -12.35 15.71
CA GLY A 34 8.32 -12.81 14.44
C GLY A 34 8.11 -14.33 14.38
N LYS A 35 8.98 -15.11 15.05
CA LYS A 35 8.90 -16.57 15.08
C LYS A 35 7.94 -17.12 16.14
N LYS A 36 7.42 -16.29 17.04
CA LYS A 36 6.49 -16.65 18.13
C LYS A 36 6.96 -17.83 18.99
N ILE A 37 8.27 -17.94 19.25
CA ILE A 37 8.83 -19.02 20.06
C ILE A 37 8.68 -18.66 21.55
N PRO A 38 7.85 -19.36 22.34
CA PRO A 38 7.53 -18.95 23.70
C PRO A 38 8.76 -18.88 24.63
N SER A 39 9.70 -19.82 24.50
CA SER A 39 10.93 -19.83 25.27
C SER A 39 11.83 -18.62 25.01
N GLU A 40 11.97 -18.22 23.77
CA GLU A 40 12.72 -17.02 23.39
C GLU A 40 12.02 -15.74 23.86
N MET A 41 10.69 -15.68 23.76
CA MET A 41 9.92 -14.54 24.26
C MET A 41 10.04 -14.38 25.76
N LYS A 42 10.02 -15.46 26.52
CA LYS A 42 10.27 -15.43 27.98
C LYS A 42 11.65 -14.88 28.29
N LYS A 43 12.68 -15.35 27.61
CA LYS A 43 14.06 -14.87 27.75
C LYS A 43 14.19 -13.39 27.42
N GLN A 44 13.54 -12.96 26.33
CA GLN A 44 13.53 -11.55 25.93
C GLN A 44 12.80 -10.66 26.95
N ARG A 45 11.71 -11.16 27.55
CA ARG A 45 10.99 -10.45 28.59
C ARG A 45 11.89 -10.20 29.82
N GLU A 46 12.59 -11.22 30.29
CA GLU A 46 13.51 -11.09 31.43
C GLU A 46 14.66 -10.11 31.12
N THR A 47 15.23 -10.20 29.91
CA THR A 47 16.30 -9.29 29.46
C THR A 47 15.82 -7.85 29.39
N PHE A 48 14.64 -7.62 28.80
CA PHE A 48 14.04 -6.30 28.68
C PHE A 48 13.78 -5.67 30.04
N ILE A 49 13.14 -6.40 30.97
CA ILE A 49 12.82 -5.90 32.31
C ILE A 49 14.10 -5.50 33.04
N LYS A 50 15.11 -6.40 33.08
CA LYS A 50 16.40 -6.11 33.72
C LYS A 50 17.09 -4.88 33.12
N GLY A 51 17.07 -4.74 31.82
CA GLY A 51 17.64 -3.58 31.13
C GLY A 51 16.89 -2.27 31.45
N ALA A 52 15.58 -2.33 31.47
CA ALA A 52 14.73 -1.18 31.79
C ALA A 52 14.87 -0.72 33.24
N GLU A 53 14.98 -1.67 34.18
CA GLU A 53 15.25 -1.38 35.59
C GLU A 53 16.62 -0.71 35.78
N LYS A 54 17.65 -1.20 35.11
CA LYS A 54 18.98 -0.59 35.10
C LYS A 54 18.96 0.86 34.59
N ASN A 55 18.04 1.18 33.68
CA ASN A 55 17.85 2.51 33.13
C ASN A 55 16.80 3.34 33.90
N GLY A 56 16.41 2.93 35.11
CA GLY A 56 15.61 3.73 36.04
C GLY A 56 14.10 3.50 35.98
N LEU A 57 13.59 2.51 35.21
CA LEU A 57 12.19 2.14 35.30
C LEU A 57 11.95 1.23 36.50
N THR A 58 10.77 1.33 37.11
CA THR A 58 10.34 0.31 38.09
C THR A 58 9.94 -0.97 37.35
N GLN A 59 10.16 -2.12 38.02
CA GLN A 59 9.78 -3.43 37.48
C GLN A 59 8.35 -3.45 36.93
N LYS A 60 7.39 -2.94 37.70
CA LYS A 60 5.97 -2.86 37.30
C LYS A 60 5.76 -2.10 35.99
N LYS A 61 6.46 -0.96 35.77
CA LYS A 61 6.38 -0.19 34.53
C LYS A 61 7.06 -0.89 33.36
N ALA A 62 8.20 -1.56 33.62
CA ALA A 62 8.91 -2.34 32.61
C ALA A 62 8.09 -3.54 32.14
N GLU A 63 7.43 -4.25 33.05
CA GLU A 63 6.53 -5.35 32.72
C GLU A 63 5.32 -4.85 31.88
N ALA A 64 4.64 -3.79 32.34
CA ALA A 64 3.51 -3.22 31.61
C ALA A 64 3.89 -2.77 30.20
N LEU A 65 5.08 -2.16 30.04
CA LEU A 65 5.57 -1.74 28.72
C LEU A 65 5.89 -2.95 27.84
N PHE A 66 6.52 -4.00 28.39
CA PHE A 66 6.77 -5.21 27.63
C PHE A 66 5.45 -5.86 27.16
N ASP A 67 4.44 -5.90 28.03
CA ASP A 67 3.13 -6.47 27.71
C ASP A 67 2.39 -5.65 26.63
N LEU A 68 2.65 -4.34 26.52
CA LEU A 68 2.20 -3.50 25.39
C LEU A 68 2.98 -3.79 24.09
N ILE A 69 4.27 -4.11 24.20
CA ILE A 69 5.13 -4.43 23.05
C ILE A 69 4.86 -5.84 22.52
N ALA A 70 4.60 -6.79 23.40
CA ALA A 70 4.47 -8.21 23.06
C ALA A 70 3.40 -8.53 21.98
N PRO A 71 2.22 -7.89 21.92
CA PRO A 71 1.26 -8.06 20.82
C PRO A 71 1.76 -7.59 19.46
N PHE A 72 2.60 -6.53 19.42
CA PHE A 72 3.26 -6.07 18.18
C PHE A 72 4.27 -7.09 17.65
N ALA A 73 4.68 -8.02 18.48
CA ALA A 73 5.53 -9.14 18.14
C ALA A 73 4.99 -9.99 17.00
N GLY A 74 3.69 -10.03 16.85
CA GLY A 74 3.05 -10.78 15.77
C GLY A 74 2.99 -10.01 14.45
N TYR A 75 2.92 -8.68 14.48
CA TYR A 75 2.70 -7.87 13.27
C TYR A 75 3.01 -6.38 13.50
N GLY A 76 4.28 -6.03 13.67
CA GLY A 76 4.68 -4.62 13.52
C GLY A 76 4.63 -4.22 12.05
N PHE A 77 3.92 -3.15 11.72
CA PHE A 77 3.81 -2.72 10.33
C PHE A 77 5.17 -2.20 9.82
N ASN A 78 5.53 -2.56 8.59
CA ASN A 78 6.79 -2.11 7.99
C ASN A 78 6.68 -0.63 7.60
N LYS A 79 7.49 0.24 8.22
CA LYS A 79 7.49 1.67 7.96
C LYS A 79 7.88 2.01 6.52
N ALA A 80 8.87 1.31 5.96
CA ALA A 80 9.30 1.53 4.58
C ALA A 80 8.18 1.19 3.60
N HIS A 81 7.44 0.09 3.83
CA HIS A 81 6.26 -0.26 3.05
C HIS A 81 5.18 0.83 3.13
N ALA A 82 4.86 1.30 4.34
CA ALA A 82 3.89 2.38 4.53
C ALA A 82 4.29 3.66 3.80
N ALA A 83 5.57 4.07 3.88
CA ALA A 83 6.08 5.25 3.20
C ALA A 83 6.01 5.13 1.67
N CYS A 84 6.35 3.96 1.11
CA CYS A 84 6.24 3.71 -0.32
C CYS A 84 4.78 3.81 -0.80
N TYR A 85 3.84 3.15 -0.11
CA TYR A 85 2.43 3.21 -0.47
C TYR A 85 1.82 4.59 -0.29
N ALA A 86 2.18 5.31 0.78
CA ALA A 86 1.75 6.69 0.97
C ALA A 86 2.25 7.60 -0.15
N THR A 87 3.49 7.40 -0.62
CA THR A 87 4.04 8.14 -1.75
C THR A 87 3.27 7.85 -3.05
N ILE A 88 2.95 6.58 -3.32
CA ILE A 88 2.14 6.19 -4.50
C ILE A 88 0.74 6.80 -4.39
N ALA A 89 0.09 6.67 -3.23
CA ALA A 89 -1.23 7.23 -3.00
C ALA A 89 -1.26 8.76 -3.20
N PHE A 90 -0.26 9.47 -2.69
CA PHE A 90 -0.14 10.90 -2.90
C PHE A 90 0.05 11.26 -4.37
N ARG A 91 0.96 10.56 -5.07
CA ARG A 91 1.23 10.80 -6.51
C ARG A 91 -0.01 10.55 -7.36
N THR A 92 -0.73 9.47 -7.14
CA THR A 92 -1.95 9.14 -7.88
C THR A 92 -3.06 10.16 -7.59
N ALA A 93 -3.21 10.60 -6.35
CA ALA A 93 -4.15 11.66 -5.99
C ALA A 93 -3.79 13.00 -6.65
N TYR A 94 -2.50 13.36 -6.66
CA TYR A 94 -1.99 14.56 -7.32
C TYR A 94 -2.26 14.54 -8.84
N LEU A 95 -1.90 13.43 -9.50
CA LEU A 95 -2.14 13.25 -10.94
C LEU A 95 -3.63 13.34 -11.27
N LYS A 96 -4.48 12.69 -10.48
CA LYS A 96 -5.94 12.77 -10.66
C LYS A 96 -6.48 14.18 -10.52
N ALA A 97 -5.93 14.98 -9.60
CA ALA A 97 -6.39 16.34 -9.34
C ALA A 97 -5.93 17.36 -10.40
N HIS A 98 -4.72 17.18 -10.94
CA HIS A 98 -4.09 18.18 -11.82
C HIS A 98 -4.03 17.76 -13.29
N TYR A 99 -4.13 16.46 -13.58
CA TYR A 99 -4.05 15.84 -14.90
C TYR A 99 -5.14 14.79 -15.04
N SER A 100 -6.39 15.20 -14.79
CA SER A 100 -7.51 14.28 -14.64
C SER A 100 -7.82 13.47 -15.91
N VAL A 101 -7.70 14.07 -17.10
CA VAL A 101 -7.96 13.38 -18.37
C VAL A 101 -6.90 12.31 -18.62
N GLU A 102 -5.62 12.67 -18.48
CA GLU A 102 -4.49 11.76 -18.66
C GLU A 102 -4.51 10.63 -17.62
N PHE A 103 -4.81 10.97 -16.38
CA PHE A 103 -4.90 9.98 -15.31
C PHE A 103 -6.05 8.99 -15.55
N MET A 104 -7.23 9.47 -15.93
CA MET A 104 -8.38 8.60 -16.19
C MET A 104 -8.20 7.76 -17.45
N THR A 105 -7.53 8.29 -18.49
CA THR A 105 -7.14 7.52 -19.67
C THR A 105 -6.22 6.36 -19.30
N ALA A 106 -5.22 6.61 -18.47
CA ALA A 106 -4.31 5.58 -17.97
C ALA A 106 -5.04 4.53 -17.12
N VAL A 107 -5.99 4.95 -16.27
CA VAL A 107 -6.81 4.03 -15.46
C VAL A 107 -7.67 3.14 -16.36
N LEU A 108 -8.39 3.71 -17.33
CA LEU A 108 -9.22 2.96 -18.27
C LEU A 108 -8.39 1.95 -19.09
N THR A 109 -7.21 2.36 -19.56
CA THR A 109 -6.28 1.48 -20.27
C THR A 109 -5.77 0.36 -19.37
N ALA A 110 -5.37 0.65 -18.14
CA ALA A 110 -4.89 -0.38 -17.21
C ALA A 110 -5.98 -1.40 -16.86
N GLU A 111 -7.22 -0.96 -16.62
CA GLU A 111 -8.34 -1.86 -16.34
C GLU A 111 -8.75 -2.67 -17.58
N SER A 112 -8.62 -2.10 -18.79
CA SER A 112 -8.89 -2.84 -20.03
C SER A 112 -7.90 -3.97 -20.30
N ARG A 113 -6.65 -3.83 -19.85
CA ARG A 113 -5.60 -4.86 -19.94
C ARG A 113 -5.67 -5.90 -18.83
N SER A 114 -6.42 -5.63 -17.76
CA SER A 114 -6.53 -6.56 -16.63
C SER A 114 -7.20 -7.86 -17.08
N THR A 115 -6.46 -8.98 -16.99
CA THR A 115 -6.93 -10.32 -17.41
C THR A 115 -7.69 -11.05 -16.32
N THR A 116 -7.78 -10.52 -15.11
CA THR A 116 -8.30 -11.22 -13.94
C THR A 116 -9.77 -10.92 -13.68
N GLY A 117 -10.61 -11.89 -14.03
CA GLY A 117 -11.95 -12.11 -13.50
C GLY A 117 -13.12 -11.41 -14.18
N PRO A 118 -14.35 -11.72 -13.76
CA PRO A 118 -15.59 -11.14 -14.28
C PRO A 118 -15.73 -9.63 -14.03
N THR A 119 -14.84 -9.07 -13.26
CA THR A 119 -14.82 -7.68 -12.80
C THR A 119 -14.20 -6.67 -13.78
N LYS A 120 -13.60 -7.10 -14.92
CA LYS A 120 -13.02 -6.17 -15.90
C LYS A 120 -14.03 -5.12 -16.35
N ASN A 121 -15.19 -5.56 -16.82
CA ASN A 121 -16.23 -4.66 -17.32
C ASN A 121 -16.82 -3.79 -16.20
N GLU A 122 -16.93 -4.32 -14.98
CA GLU A 122 -17.39 -3.56 -13.81
C GLU A 122 -16.39 -2.45 -13.46
N LYS A 123 -15.10 -2.74 -13.49
CA LYS A 123 -14.05 -1.75 -13.20
C LYS A 123 -13.99 -0.65 -14.27
N ILE A 124 -14.12 -1.02 -15.56
CA ILE A 124 -14.22 -0.04 -16.63
C ILE A 124 -15.47 0.83 -16.44
N ALA A 125 -16.62 0.23 -16.11
CA ALA A 125 -17.86 0.98 -15.86
C ALA A 125 -17.71 1.95 -14.67
N LEU A 126 -17.05 1.54 -13.59
CA LEU A 126 -16.75 2.42 -12.46
C LEU A 126 -15.82 3.57 -12.86
N ALA A 127 -14.79 3.29 -13.67
CA ALA A 127 -13.89 4.33 -14.15
C ALA A 127 -14.61 5.32 -15.10
N VAL A 128 -15.49 4.83 -15.97
CA VAL A 128 -16.34 5.68 -16.82
C VAL A 128 -17.28 6.56 -15.98
N ALA A 129 -17.89 5.99 -14.93
CA ALA A 129 -18.73 6.77 -14.03
C ALA A 129 -17.92 7.87 -13.31
N GLU A 130 -16.68 7.57 -12.93
CA GLU A 130 -15.77 8.55 -12.33
C GLU A 130 -15.35 9.63 -13.34
N CYS A 131 -15.10 9.29 -14.60
CA CYS A 131 -14.88 10.28 -15.70
C CYS A 131 -16.04 11.26 -15.75
N LYS A 132 -17.28 10.76 -15.79
CA LYS A 132 -18.47 11.61 -15.82
C LYS A 132 -18.56 12.55 -14.60
N ARG A 133 -18.19 12.07 -13.40
CA ARG A 133 -18.14 12.91 -12.19
C ARG A 133 -17.09 14.03 -12.29
N LEU A 134 -16.02 13.80 -13.05
CA LEU A 134 -14.94 14.77 -13.33
C LEU A 134 -15.23 15.66 -14.54
N ASN A 135 -16.42 15.59 -15.15
CA ASN A 135 -16.80 16.24 -16.39
C ASN A 135 -15.90 15.87 -17.59
N ILE A 136 -15.50 14.59 -17.64
CA ILE A 136 -14.76 14.00 -18.76
C ILE A 136 -15.71 13.06 -19.49
N ASP A 137 -15.93 13.31 -20.78
CA ASP A 137 -16.76 12.46 -21.62
C ASP A 137 -15.96 11.26 -22.14
N VAL A 138 -16.47 10.05 -21.93
CA VAL A 138 -15.92 8.85 -22.56
C VAL A 138 -16.76 8.54 -23.78
N LEU A 139 -16.16 8.81 -24.96
CA LEU A 139 -16.81 8.64 -26.26
C LEU A 139 -16.87 7.15 -26.63
N PRO A 140 -17.92 6.71 -27.32
CA PRO A 140 -18.06 5.32 -27.75
C PRO A 140 -16.92 4.91 -28.72
N PRO A 141 -16.66 3.61 -28.87
CA PRO A 141 -15.72 3.15 -29.89
C PRO A 141 -16.19 3.52 -31.30
N ASP A 142 -15.26 3.91 -32.15
CA ASP A 142 -15.49 4.29 -33.56
C ASP A 142 -14.34 3.71 -34.39
N ILE A 143 -14.67 2.96 -35.43
CA ILE A 143 -13.69 2.28 -36.27
C ILE A 143 -12.73 3.23 -37.02
N ASN A 144 -13.13 4.48 -37.23
CA ASN A 144 -12.34 5.48 -37.94
C ASN A 144 -11.55 6.41 -36.98
N ALA A 145 -11.88 6.38 -35.68
CA ALA A 145 -11.31 7.31 -34.70
C ALA A 145 -10.68 6.64 -33.48
N SER A 146 -11.04 5.40 -33.19
CA SER A 146 -10.49 4.67 -32.04
C SER A 146 -9.18 3.99 -32.40
N GLU A 147 -8.22 4.10 -31.50
CA GLU A 147 -7.02 3.26 -31.50
C GLU A 147 -7.25 1.98 -30.71
N SER A 148 -6.23 1.12 -30.62
CA SER A 148 -6.29 -0.10 -29.81
C SER A 148 -6.60 0.21 -28.35
N GLU A 149 -6.00 1.23 -27.77
CA GLU A 149 -6.19 1.65 -26.38
C GLU A 149 -7.05 2.90 -26.26
N PHE A 150 -7.41 3.26 -25.01
CA PHE A 150 -8.07 4.53 -24.76
C PHE A 150 -7.13 5.68 -25.10
N THR A 151 -7.65 6.68 -25.81
CA THR A 151 -6.89 7.86 -26.25
C THR A 151 -7.59 9.14 -25.83
N ILE A 152 -6.80 10.20 -25.65
CA ILE A 152 -7.32 11.54 -25.36
C ILE A 152 -7.66 12.22 -26.69
N GLU A 153 -8.90 12.66 -26.88
CA GLU A 153 -9.26 13.47 -28.04
C GLU A 153 -9.07 14.98 -27.79
N ASP A 154 -9.44 15.42 -26.58
CA ASP A 154 -9.22 16.79 -26.12
C ASP A 154 -9.13 16.84 -24.59
N ASN A 155 -9.01 18.04 -24.03
CA ASN A 155 -8.86 18.23 -22.58
C ASN A 155 -10.05 17.75 -21.73
N THR A 156 -11.13 17.29 -22.35
CA THR A 156 -12.37 16.85 -21.69
C THR A 156 -12.93 15.54 -22.22
N LYS A 157 -12.27 14.92 -23.21
CA LYS A 157 -12.80 13.73 -23.88
C LYS A 157 -11.77 12.63 -24.03
N ILE A 158 -12.21 11.41 -23.74
CA ILE A 158 -11.44 10.17 -23.90
C ILE A 158 -12.18 9.29 -24.90
N ARG A 159 -11.51 8.82 -25.94
CA ARG A 159 -12.05 7.85 -26.90
C ARG A 159 -11.88 6.42 -26.36
N PHE A 160 -12.93 5.63 -26.49
CA PHE A 160 -12.92 4.22 -26.07
C PHE A 160 -12.01 3.39 -27.01
N GLY A 161 -11.09 2.62 -26.42
CA GLY A 161 -10.15 1.78 -27.16
C GLY A 161 -10.79 0.48 -27.68
N LEU A 162 -10.42 0.06 -28.87
CA LEU A 162 -10.97 -1.14 -29.53
C LEU A 162 -10.67 -2.43 -28.75
N SER A 163 -9.51 -2.51 -28.08
CA SER A 163 -9.11 -3.69 -27.27
C SER A 163 -9.96 -3.88 -26.01
N ALA A 164 -10.70 -2.85 -25.59
CA ALA A 164 -11.61 -2.95 -24.46
C ALA A 164 -12.99 -3.52 -24.84
N ILE A 165 -13.28 -3.67 -26.14
CA ILE A 165 -14.53 -4.24 -26.64
C ILE A 165 -14.51 -5.76 -26.45
N LYS A 166 -15.59 -6.30 -25.88
CA LYS A 166 -15.70 -7.72 -25.64
C LYS A 166 -15.69 -8.50 -26.97
N ASN A 167 -14.88 -9.56 -27.03
CA ASN A 167 -14.73 -10.46 -28.18
C ASN A 167 -14.06 -9.83 -29.43
N VAL A 168 -13.42 -8.69 -29.30
CA VAL A 168 -12.54 -8.16 -30.35
C VAL A 168 -11.11 -8.55 -29.99
N GLY A 169 -10.45 -9.32 -30.86
CA GLY A 169 -9.07 -9.78 -30.68
C GLY A 169 -8.05 -8.80 -31.26
N GLU A 170 -6.82 -8.80 -30.73
CA GLU A 170 -5.73 -7.93 -31.21
C GLU A 170 -5.49 -8.04 -32.70
N ALA A 171 -5.47 -9.26 -33.26
CA ALA A 171 -5.28 -9.48 -34.70
C ALA A 171 -6.36 -8.80 -35.58
N ALA A 172 -7.58 -8.66 -35.08
CA ALA A 172 -8.64 -7.95 -35.79
C ALA A 172 -8.43 -6.42 -35.70
N ILE A 173 -7.95 -5.94 -34.56
CA ILE A 173 -7.66 -4.52 -34.35
C ILE A 173 -6.47 -4.07 -35.22
N ASP A 174 -5.44 -4.90 -35.32
CA ASP A 174 -4.24 -4.63 -36.12
C ASP A 174 -4.52 -4.60 -37.63
N SER A 175 -5.66 -5.12 -38.06
CA SER A 175 -6.08 -5.12 -39.46
C SER A 175 -7.01 -3.96 -39.84
N ILE A 176 -7.43 -3.18 -38.88
CA ILE A 176 -8.28 -1.99 -39.03
C ILE A 176 -7.44 -0.72 -39.10
#